data_75bd9776d435f500a4b93a68bd5a574d
#
_entry.id   75bd9776d435f500a4b93a68bd5a574d
#
_cell.length_a   1.000
_cell.length_b   1.000
_cell.length_c   1.000
_cell.angle_alpha   90.00
_cell.angle_beta   90.00
_cell.angle_gamma   90.00
#
_symmetry.space_group_name_H-M   'P 1'
#
loop_
_entity.id
_entity.type
_entity.pdbx_description
1 polymer ?
#
loop_
_entity_poly.entity_id
_entity_poly.type
_entity_poly.pdbx_seq_one_letter_code
_entity_poly.pdbx_strand_id
1 'polypeptide(L)'
;MTIFRHGVAVRRRAPAWQTIIMLVLGVGISGYALRASQGTFRAASIARFTAVAPVIVDGDTIRIDGMPIRIIGIDAPDTEPLRRLSADHLRRLAARDGGMTCSVDLFATLTTGRPCRAPATSYGRANLSCVFNKNGADVAATMVAHGQAVDYRVFSDEVYRRRMFAAARARQGLWGTHYPVMAALADRRTTVSDRKCQR
;
A
#
# COMPACT_ATOMS: atom_id res chain seq x y z
N MET A 1 -21.74 -79.00 -25.08
CA MET A 1 -22.86 -78.86 -24.14
C MET A 1 -22.27 -78.21 -22.89
N THR A 2 -22.25 -76.88 -22.86
CA THR A 2 -21.54 -76.07 -21.82
C THR A 2 -22.59 -75.34 -20.96
N ILE A 3 -22.62 -75.68 -19.69
CA ILE A 3 -23.58 -75.12 -18.71
C ILE A 3 -22.97 -73.92 -18.07
N PHE A 4 -23.56 -72.71 -18.31
CA PHE A 4 -23.24 -71.50 -17.61
C PHE A 4 -23.91 -71.45 -16.23
N ARG A 5 -23.12 -71.39 -15.15
CA ARG A 5 -23.62 -71.10 -13.78
C ARG A 5 -23.60 -69.57 -13.54
N HIS A 6 -24.75 -69.00 -13.42
CA HIS A 6 -24.90 -67.61 -12.94
C HIS A 6 -24.66 -67.53 -11.42
N GLY A 7 -23.57 -66.97 -11.00
CA GLY A 7 -23.32 -66.59 -9.60
C GLY A 7 -24.02 -65.30 -9.25
N VAL A 8 -25.01 -65.34 -8.38
CA VAL A 8 -25.65 -64.15 -7.81
C VAL A 8 -24.77 -63.59 -6.71
N ALA A 9 -24.18 -62.41 -6.93
CA ALA A 9 -23.42 -61.68 -5.91
C ALA A 9 -24.36 -61.04 -4.88
N VAL A 10 -24.39 -61.59 -3.69
CA VAL A 10 -25.13 -61.02 -2.55
C VAL A 10 -24.35 -59.81 -1.99
N ARG A 11 -24.80 -58.60 -2.28
CA ARG A 11 -24.27 -57.37 -1.74
C ARG A 11 -24.64 -57.26 -0.27
N ARG A 12 -23.69 -57.56 0.65
CA ARG A 12 -23.88 -57.31 2.09
C ARG A 12 -23.93 -55.83 2.34
N ARG A 13 -25.06 -55.31 2.83
CA ARG A 13 -25.20 -53.94 3.31
C ARG A 13 -24.41 -53.78 4.61
N ALA A 14 -23.54 -52.75 4.70
CA ALA A 14 -22.88 -52.44 5.94
C ALA A 14 -23.89 -52.05 7.01
N PRO A 15 -23.69 -52.43 8.28
CA PRO A 15 -24.62 -52.10 9.35
C PRO A 15 -24.72 -50.59 9.60
N ALA A 16 -25.88 -50.09 9.82
CA ALA A 16 -26.20 -48.63 9.94
C ALA A 16 -25.37 -47.91 10.97
N TRP A 17 -24.86 -48.57 12.00
CA TRP A 17 -24.00 -47.96 13.00
C TRP A 17 -22.59 -47.58 12.44
N GLN A 18 -22.07 -48.27 11.46
CA GLN A 18 -20.76 -47.92 10.79
C GLN A 18 -20.92 -46.60 10.01
N THR A 19 -22.06 -46.37 9.41
CA THR A 19 -22.32 -45.09 8.68
C THR A 19 -22.48 -43.92 9.63
N ILE A 20 -23.07 -44.15 10.82
CA ILE A 20 -23.22 -43.11 11.85
C ILE A 20 -21.85 -42.70 12.46
N ILE A 21 -20.99 -43.71 12.73
CA ILE A 21 -19.65 -43.42 13.29
C ILE A 21 -18.80 -42.61 12.29
N MET A 22 -18.86 -42.92 11.01
CA MET A 22 -18.13 -42.14 9.97
C MET A 22 -18.68 -40.73 9.81
N LEU A 23 -19.98 -40.52 9.95
CA LEU A 23 -20.59 -39.19 9.91
C LEU A 23 -20.21 -38.35 11.14
N VAL A 24 -20.19 -38.92 12.33
CA VAL A 24 -19.84 -38.21 13.57
C VAL A 24 -18.34 -37.86 13.56
N LEU A 25 -17.47 -38.76 13.10
CA LEU A 25 -16.03 -38.49 12.97
C LEU A 25 -15.76 -37.44 11.88
N GLY A 26 -16.45 -37.46 10.74
CA GLY A 26 -16.31 -36.50 9.67
C GLY A 26 -16.72 -35.08 10.10
N VAL A 27 -17.81 -34.94 10.83
CA VAL A 27 -18.27 -33.65 11.38
C VAL A 27 -17.33 -33.16 12.48
N GLY A 28 -16.82 -34.05 13.34
CA GLY A 28 -15.86 -33.71 14.39
C GLY A 28 -14.53 -33.16 13.83
N ILE A 29 -13.98 -33.82 12.82
CA ILE A 29 -12.71 -33.38 12.16
C ILE A 29 -12.93 -32.06 11.41
N SER A 30 -14.04 -31.89 10.70
CA SER A 30 -14.38 -30.64 10.00
C SER A 30 -14.60 -29.50 10.97
N GLY A 31 -15.26 -29.74 12.12
CA GLY A 31 -15.44 -28.73 13.17
C GLY A 31 -14.12 -28.34 13.87
N TYR A 32 -13.21 -29.28 14.05
CA TYR A 32 -11.89 -29.00 14.62
C TYR A 32 -10.98 -28.23 13.67
N ALA A 33 -11.00 -28.59 12.38
CA ALA A 33 -10.28 -27.88 11.33
C ALA A 33 -10.79 -26.42 11.15
N LEU A 34 -12.10 -26.21 11.21
CA LEU A 34 -12.70 -24.88 11.17
C LEU A 34 -12.35 -24.04 12.42
N ARG A 35 -12.33 -24.62 13.62
CA ARG A 35 -11.92 -23.94 14.85
C ARG A 35 -10.41 -23.65 14.87
N ALA A 36 -9.58 -24.56 14.36
CA ALA A 36 -8.14 -24.33 14.27
C ALA A 36 -7.79 -23.23 13.26
N SER A 37 -8.54 -23.10 12.16
CA SER A 37 -8.33 -22.04 11.17
C SER A 37 -8.82 -20.66 11.65
N GLN A 38 -9.79 -20.58 12.55
CA GLN A 38 -10.24 -19.32 13.14
C GLN A 38 -9.25 -18.74 14.16
N GLY A 39 -8.35 -19.54 14.71
CA GLY A 39 -7.32 -19.10 15.68
C GLY A 39 -6.08 -18.46 15.07
N THR A 40 -5.85 -18.60 13.75
CA THR A 40 -4.63 -18.14 13.07
C THR A 40 -4.82 -16.90 12.21
N PHE A 41 -6.05 -16.46 11.94
CA PHE A 41 -6.30 -15.12 11.39
C PHE A 41 -6.45 -14.08 12.51
N ARG A 42 -5.47 -13.95 13.39
CA ARG A 42 -5.15 -12.65 13.94
C ARG A 42 -4.69 -11.83 12.77
N ALA A 43 -5.56 -10.95 12.27
CA ALA A 43 -5.20 -9.94 11.29
C ALA A 43 -3.89 -9.33 11.79
N ALA A 44 -2.81 -9.52 11.05
CA ALA A 44 -1.57 -8.83 11.33
C ALA A 44 -1.95 -7.35 11.42
N SER A 45 -1.90 -6.77 12.61
CA SER A 45 -2.29 -5.39 12.81
C SER A 45 -1.29 -4.58 12.00
N ILE A 46 -1.76 -4.03 10.88
CA ILE A 46 -0.94 -3.15 10.05
C ILE A 46 -0.56 -1.99 10.96
N ALA A 47 0.74 -1.82 11.19
CA ALA A 47 1.22 -0.72 11.99
C ALA A 47 0.69 0.59 11.40
N ARG A 48 -0.11 1.31 12.17
CA ARG A 48 -0.68 2.61 11.82
C ARG A 48 -0.10 3.66 12.76
N PHE A 49 0.31 4.77 12.19
CA PHE A 49 0.86 5.91 12.91
C PHE A 49 -0.04 7.10 12.64
N THR A 50 -0.73 7.57 13.68
CA THR A 50 -1.70 8.67 13.58
C THR A 50 -1.23 9.86 14.38
N ALA A 51 -1.25 11.05 13.78
CA ALA A 51 -1.00 12.30 14.48
C ALA A 51 -1.99 13.38 14.04
N VAL A 52 -2.49 14.15 15.00
CA VAL A 52 -3.29 15.36 14.75
C VAL A 52 -2.39 16.50 14.27
N ALA A 53 -1.18 16.59 14.80
CA ALA A 53 -0.18 17.58 14.45
C ALA A 53 1.20 16.92 14.21
N PRO A 54 1.39 16.26 13.07
CA PRO A 54 2.69 15.67 12.74
C PRO A 54 3.74 16.76 12.56
N VAL A 55 4.99 16.46 12.92
CA VAL A 55 6.11 17.36 12.62
C VAL A 55 6.45 17.25 11.14
N ILE A 56 6.24 18.32 10.38
CA ILE A 56 6.57 18.37 8.94
C ILE A 56 8.04 18.78 8.80
N VAL A 57 8.85 17.88 8.24
CA VAL A 57 10.29 18.10 8.00
C VAL A 57 10.50 18.79 6.65
N ASP A 58 9.85 18.23 5.61
CA ASP A 58 9.82 18.77 4.24
C ASP A 58 8.53 18.33 3.54
N GLY A 59 8.40 18.51 2.23
CA GLY A 59 7.18 18.21 1.48
C GLY A 59 6.85 16.73 1.31
N ASP A 60 7.76 15.84 1.65
CA ASP A 60 7.54 14.37 1.57
C ASP A 60 8.04 13.61 2.81
N THR A 61 8.51 14.31 3.83
CA THR A 61 9.04 13.71 5.06
C THR A 61 8.39 14.35 6.30
N ILE A 62 7.90 13.50 7.19
CA ILE A 62 7.25 13.91 8.43
C ILE A 62 7.80 13.11 9.61
N ARG A 63 7.46 13.50 10.84
CA ARG A 63 7.66 12.69 12.04
C ARG A 63 6.35 12.54 12.80
N ILE A 64 6.07 11.33 13.23
CA ILE A 64 4.98 10.98 14.14
C ILE A 64 5.62 10.28 15.34
N ASP A 65 5.41 10.79 16.54
CA ASP A 65 5.99 10.26 17.79
C ASP A 65 7.52 10.04 17.70
N GLY A 66 8.21 10.99 17.08
CA GLY A 66 9.66 10.95 16.88
C GLY A 66 10.12 10.06 15.71
N MET A 67 9.27 9.19 15.19
CA MET A 67 9.61 8.27 14.09
C MET A 67 9.61 9.02 12.75
N PRO A 68 10.71 8.98 11.99
CA PRO A 68 10.79 9.60 10.68
C PRO A 68 10.07 8.73 9.64
N ILE A 69 9.13 9.35 8.93
CA ILE A 69 8.30 8.73 7.89
C ILE A 69 8.51 9.48 6.58
N ARG A 70 8.83 8.76 5.51
CA ARG A 70 8.76 9.25 4.15
C ARG A 70 7.41 8.91 3.55
N ILE A 71 6.69 9.91 3.06
CA ILE A 71 5.45 9.73 2.32
C ILE A 71 5.80 9.05 0.99
N ILE A 72 5.33 7.82 0.81
CA ILE A 72 5.71 6.98 -0.32
C ILE A 72 5.13 7.51 -1.64
N GLY A 73 5.85 7.30 -2.73
CA GLY A 73 5.36 7.56 -4.10
C GLY A 73 5.65 8.94 -4.64
N ILE A 74 6.14 9.86 -3.82
CA ILE A 74 6.43 11.23 -4.26
C ILE A 74 7.85 11.67 -3.91
N ASP A 75 8.28 12.75 -4.53
CA ASP A 75 9.51 13.45 -4.20
C ASP A 75 9.24 14.95 -4.21
N ALA A 76 9.47 15.61 -3.07
CA ALA A 76 9.39 17.05 -2.95
C ALA A 76 10.77 17.69 -3.18
N PRO A 77 10.82 18.97 -3.58
CA PRO A 77 12.10 19.68 -3.66
C PRO A 77 12.82 19.71 -2.31
N ASP A 78 14.12 19.44 -2.31
CA ASP A 78 14.99 19.37 -1.13
C ASP A 78 15.86 20.62 -0.94
N THR A 79 15.83 21.56 -1.89
CA THR A 79 16.61 22.82 -1.87
C THR A 79 15.74 24.02 -1.53
N GLU A 80 16.32 24.98 -0.78
CA GLU A 80 15.63 26.23 -0.48
C GLU A 80 15.51 27.15 -1.72
N PRO A 81 14.45 27.94 -1.83
CA PRO A 81 13.32 28.08 -0.88
C PRO A 81 12.21 27.05 -1.09
N LEU A 82 12.29 26.18 -2.12
CA LEU A 82 11.21 25.27 -2.53
C LEU A 82 10.90 24.23 -1.45
N ARG A 83 11.94 23.72 -0.78
CA ARG A 83 11.79 22.79 0.33
C ARG A 83 10.84 23.35 1.39
N ARG A 84 11.06 24.57 1.82
CA ARG A 84 10.23 25.25 2.80
C ARG A 84 8.82 25.52 2.26
N LEU A 85 8.67 25.99 1.02
CA LEU A 85 7.36 26.23 0.41
C LEU A 85 6.50 24.97 0.35
N SER A 86 7.09 23.84 -0.06
CA SER A 86 6.41 22.54 -0.08
C SER A 86 6.06 22.07 1.33
N ALA A 87 7.00 22.15 2.29
CA ALA A 87 6.76 21.81 3.70
C ALA A 87 5.64 22.63 4.32
N ASP A 88 5.64 23.95 4.09
CA ASP A 88 4.60 24.87 4.61
C ASP A 88 3.23 24.57 4.00
N HIS A 89 3.19 24.16 2.73
CA HIS A 89 1.96 23.73 2.11
C HIS A 89 1.41 22.46 2.78
N LEU A 90 2.25 21.43 2.97
CA LEU A 90 1.86 20.21 3.66
C LEU A 90 1.40 20.48 5.10
N ARG A 91 2.08 21.39 5.79
CA ARG A 91 1.70 21.80 7.17
C ARG A 91 0.30 22.43 7.22
N ARG A 92 -0.02 23.31 6.25
CA ARG A 92 -1.37 23.89 6.15
C ARG A 92 -2.44 22.84 5.86
N LEU A 93 -2.16 21.90 4.96
CA LEU A 93 -3.08 20.79 4.66
C LEU A 93 -3.30 19.92 5.91
N ALA A 94 -2.25 19.50 6.59
CA ALA A 94 -2.34 18.69 7.80
C ALA A 94 -3.16 19.42 8.90
N ALA A 95 -2.93 20.70 9.12
CA ALA A 95 -3.68 21.50 10.10
C ALA A 95 -5.18 21.60 9.72
N ARG A 96 -5.49 21.85 8.44
CA ARG A 96 -6.87 21.95 7.94
C ARG A 96 -7.63 20.63 8.09
N ASP A 97 -6.97 19.51 7.79
CA ASP A 97 -7.59 18.19 7.67
C ASP A 97 -7.35 17.30 8.91
N GLY A 98 -7.00 17.91 10.05
CA GLY A 98 -6.93 17.22 11.35
C GLY A 98 -5.76 16.25 11.50
N GLY A 99 -4.65 16.53 10.83
CA GLY A 99 -3.47 15.69 10.81
C GLY A 99 -3.53 14.56 9.78
N MET A 100 -2.79 13.49 10.02
CA MET A 100 -2.71 12.37 9.09
C MET A 100 -2.46 11.03 9.78
N THR A 101 -2.86 9.97 9.10
CA THR A 101 -2.59 8.58 9.47
C THR A 101 -1.74 7.94 8.39
N CYS A 102 -0.62 7.34 8.78
CA CYS A 102 0.29 6.64 7.89
C CYS A 102 0.33 5.15 8.22
N SER A 103 0.37 4.30 7.19
CA SER A 103 0.43 2.85 7.32
C SER A 103 1.25 2.22 6.21
N VAL A 104 1.67 0.97 6.42
CA VAL A 104 2.29 0.18 5.36
C VAL A 104 1.23 -0.05 4.28
N ASP A 105 1.56 0.24 3.03
CA ASP A 105 0.72 -0.12 1.90
C ASP A 105 0.83 -1.63 1.64
N LEU A 106 -0.16 -2.38 2.12
CA LEU A 106 -0.22 -3.83 1.92
C LEU A 106 -0.40 -4.21 0.45
N PHE A 107 -1.11 -3.41 -0.32
CA PHE A 107 -1.27 -3.67 -1.76
C PHE A 107 0.06 -3.57 -2.50
N ALA A 108 0.88 -2.58 -2.20
CA ALA A 108 2.22 -2.46 -2.76
C ALA A 108 3.15 -3.61 -2.31
N THR A 109 2.91 -4.15 -1.10
CA THR A 109 3.72 -5.25 -0.54
C THR A 109 3.32 -6.62 -1.08
N LEU A 110 2.04 -6.84 -1.37
CA LEU A 110 1.47 -8.14 -1.77
C LEU A 110 1.43 -8.37 -3.29
N THR A 111 1.52 -7.32 -4.10
CA THR A 111 1.57 -7.47 -5.57
C THR A 111 2.99 -7.89 -6.00
N THR A 112 3.25 -9.18 -5.89
CA THR A 112 4.41 -9.84 -6.51
C THR A 112 4.31 -9.71 -8.02
N GLY A 113 5.29 -9.09 -8.65
CA GLY A 113 5.35 -8.97 -10.12
C GLY A 113 5.45 -7.54 -10.65
N ARG A 114 5.44 -6.51 -9.79
CA ARG A 114 5.70 -5.13 -10.22
C ARG A 114 7.18 -4.94 -10.50
N PRO A 115 7.55 -4.32 -11.63
CA PRO A 115 8.95 -4.07 -11.98
C PRO A 115 9.67 -3.15 -10.99
N CYS A 116 8.90 -2.31 -10.27
CA CYS A 116 9.40 -1.42 -9.23
C CYS A 116 8.84 -1.82 -7.87
N ARG A 117 9.70 -2.34 -7.01
CA ARG A 117 9.35 -2.62 -5.61
C ARG A 117 10.02 -1.59 -4.71
N ALA A 118 9.21 -0.76 -4.06
CA ALA A 118 9.69 0.17 -3.06
C ALA A 118 10.22 -0.60 -1.83
N PRO A 119 11.40 -0.27 -1.30
CA PRO A 119 11.85 -0.81 -0.03
C PRO A 119 10.97 -0.29 1.12
N ALA A 120 10.84 -1.08 2.20
CA ALA A 120 10.08 -0.68 3.38
C ALA A 120 10.67 0.55 4.10
N THR A 121 11.98 0.77 3.94
CA THR A 121 12.71 1.90 4.54
C THR A 121 13.65 2.53 3.53
N SER A 122 13.92 3.83 3.71
CA SER A 122 14.93 4.56 2.94
C SER A 122 15.61 5.62 3.82
N TYR A 123 16.93 5.62 3.85
CA TYR A 123 17.74 6.58 4.63
C TYR A 123 17.26 6.70 6.10
N GLY A 124 16.98 5.56 6.75
CA GLY A 124 16.53 5.52 8.16
C GLY A 124 15.08 5.97 8.38
N ARG A 125 14.29 6.16 7.31
CA ARG A 125 12.86 6.54 7.39
C ARG A 125 11.99 5.37 6.97
N ALA A 126 10.83 5.19 7.60
CA ALA A 126 9.81 4.26 7.15
C ALA A 126 9.09 4.83 5.91
N ASN A 127 8.98 4.04 4.84
CA ASN A 127 8.23 4.42 3.64
C ASN A 127 6.77 4.00 3.80
N LEU A 128 5.88 4.95 4.05
CA LEU A 128 4.47 4.69 4.38
C LEU A 128 3.51 5.49 3.48
N SER A 129 2.35 4.90 3.20
CA SER A 129 1.22 5.62 2.62
C SER A 129 0.52 6.40 3.71
N CYS A 130 0.19 7.67 3.44
CA CYS A 130 -0.45 8.56 4.40
C CYS A 130 -1.76 9.12 3.84
N VAL A 131 -2.78 9.20 4.69
CA VAL A 131 -4.06 9.85 4.38
C VAL A 131 -4.36 10.94 5.41
N PHE A 132 -5.06 12.00 5.00
CA PHE A 132 -5.53 13.03 5.92
C PHE A 132 -6.68 12.48 6.80
N ASN A 133 -6.66 12.80 8.10
CA ASN A 133 -7.57 12.19 9.07
C ASN A 133 -9.03 12.54 8.83
N LYS A 134 -9.33 13.80 8.42
CA LYS A 134 -10.70 14.31 8.32
C LYS A 134 -11.45 13.80 7.10
N ASN A 135 -10.77 13.61 5.97
CA ASN A 135 -11.40 13.30 4.69
C ASN A 135 -10.87 12.01 4.03
N GLY A 136 -9.86 11.36 4.61
CA GLY A 136 -9.25 10.15 4.05
C GLY A 136 -8.49 10.35 2.73
N ALA A 137 -8.29 11.61 2.30
CA ALA A 137 -7.60 11.88 1.04
C ALA A 137 -6.12 11.48 1.13
N ASP A 138 -5.62 10.87 0.06
CA ASP A 138 -4.22 10.50 -0.10
C ASP A 138 -3.33 11.76 -0.09
N VAL A 139 -2.40 11.81 0.87
CA VAL A 139 -1.48 12.93 1.06
C VAL A 139 -0.56 13.10 -0.16
N ALA A 140 0.00 12.00 -0.67
CA ALA A 140 0.89 12.02 -1.84
C ALA A 140 0.15 12.52 -3.09
N ALA A 141 -1.05 11.98 -3.36
CA ALA A 141 -1.89 12.43 -4.47
C ALA A 141 -2.22 13.92 -4.38
N THR A 142 -2.53 14.42 -3.17
CA THR A 142 -2.86 15.82 -2.92
C THR A 142 -1.65 16.73 -3.14
N MET A 143 -0.47 16.36 -2.62
CA MET A 143 0.76 17.14 -2.81
C MET A 143 1.15 17.25 -4.28
N VAL A 144 1.03 16.16 -5.04
CA VAL A 144 1.30 16.17 -6.49
C VAL A 144 0.27 17.02 -7.24
N ALA A 145 -1.03 16.85 -6.95
CA ALA A 145 -2.08 17.64 -7.59
C ALA A 145 -1.97 19.15 -7.32
N HIS A 146 -1.49 19.52 -6.14
CA HIS A 146 -1.22 20.92 -5.77
C HIS A 146 0.14 21.42 -6.28
N GLY A 147 0.87 20.61 -7.05
CA GLY A 147 2.14 21.01 -7.64
C GLY A 147 3.28 21.22 -6.64
N GLN A 148 3.24 20.57 -5.48
CA GLN A 148 4.23 20.71 -4.39
C GLN A 148 5.26 19.57 -4.38
N ALA A 149 4.98 18.49 -5.11
CA ALA A 149 5.86 17.33 -5.27
C ALA A 149 5.71 16.75 -6.68
N VAL A 150 6.64 15.89 -7.07
CA VAL A 150 6.59 15.13 -8.32
C VAL A 150 6.30 13.66 -8.04
N ASP A 151 5.77 12.95 -9.03
CA ASP A 151 5.62 11.50 -8.98
C ASP A 151 7.01 10.83 -8.98
N TYR A 152 7.21 9.84 -8.10
CA TYR A 152 8.42 9.05 -8.06
C TYR A 152 8.10 7.57 -8.32
N ARG A 153 8.14 7.17 -9.58
CA ARG A 153 7.70 5.87 -10.10
C ARG A 153 8.22 4.66 -9.32
N VAL A 154 9.49 4.68 -8.88
CA VAL A 154 10.06 3.57 -8.07
C VAL A 154 9.20 3.24 -6.85
N PHE A 155 8.54 4.25 -6.29
CA PHE A 155 7.74 4.14 -5.07
C PHE A 155 6.24 4.28 -5.31
N SER A 156 5.82 4.78 -6.47
CA SER A 156 4.40 5.02 -6.80
C SER A 156 3.83 4.06 -7.83
N ASP A 157 4.70 3.41 -8.63
CA ASP A 157 4.28 2.67 -9.82
C ASP A 157 3.47 3.55 -10.79
N GLU A 158 3.86 4.82 -10.94
CA GLU A 158 3.25 5.85 -11.81
C GLU A 158 1.83 6.29 -11.42
N VAL A 159 1.32 5.88 -10.26
CA VAL A 159 -0.07 6.17 -9.86
C VAL A 159 -0.38 7.67 -9.79
N TYR A 160 0.64 8.52 -9.54
CA TYR A 160 0.49 9.97 -9.47
C TYR A 160 0.90 10.71 -10.75
N ARG A 161 1.43 10.01 -11.76
CA ARG A 161 1.99 10.61 -12.99
C ARG A 161 0.99 11.51 -13.73
N ARG A 162 -0.26 11.06 -13.88
CA ARG A 162 -1.29 11.87 -14.55
C ARG A 162 -1.59 13.18 -13.80
N ARG A 163 -1.61 13.13 -12.45
CA ARG A 163 -1.80 14.32 -11.59
C ARG A 163 -0.64 15.28 -11.72
N MET A 164 0.60 14.77 -11.74
CA MET A 164 1.81 15.58 -11.95
C MET A 164 1.76 16.34 -13.29
N PHE A 165 1.44 15.66 -14.40
CA PHE A 165 1.33 16.33 -15.68
C PHE A 165 0.18 17.34 -15.74
N ALA A 166 -0.93 17.07 -15.09
CA ALA A 166 -2.04 18.03 -14.99
C ALA A 166 -1.61 19.28 -14.21
N ALA A 167 -0.94 19.11 -13.06
CA ALA A 167 -0.41 20.22 -12.27
C ALA A 167 0.62 21.05 -13.05
N ALA A 168 1.53 20.38 -13.77
CA ALA A 168 2.54 21.05 -14.59
C ALA A 168 1.91 21.87 -15.72
N ARG A 169 0.93 21.33 -16.45
CA ARG A 169 0.21 22.06 -17.52
C ARG A 169 -0.58 23.24 -16.98
N ALA A 170 -1.23 23.07 -15.82
CA ALA A 170 -2.00 24.13 -15.16
C ALA A 170 -1.13 25.15 -14.42
N ARG A 171 0.21 25.01 -14.43
CA ARG A 171 1.13 25.84 -13.64
C ARG A 171 0.76 25.92 -12.17
N GLN A 172 0.29 24.81 -11.60
CA GLN A 172 -0.16 24.73 -10.23
C GLN A 172 1.02 24.75 -9.26
N GLY A 173 0.88 25.49 -8.15
CA GLY A 173 1.86 25.54 -7.07
C GLY A 173 3.28 25.89 -7.56
N LEU A 174 4.26 25.10 -7.20
CA LEU A 174 5.67 25.31 -7.60
C LEU A 174 5.91 25.20 -9.11
N TRP A 175 5.03 24.52 -9.85
CA TRP A 175 5.10 24.52 -11.33
C TRP A 175 4.81 25.92 -11.91
N GLY A 176 4.03 26.74 -11.23
CA GLY A 176 3.77 28.11 -11.67
C GLY A 176 4.96 29.03 -11.43
N THR A 177 5.55 28.93 -10.26
CA THR A 177 6.58 29.87 -9.79
C THR A 177 8.02 29.41 -10.08
N HIS A 178 8.27 28.07 -10.15
CA HIS A 178 9.60 27.48 -10.25
C HIS A 178 9.62 26.32 -11.26
N TYR A 179 8.99 26.48 -12.40
CA TYR A 179 8.84 25.44 -13.41
C TYR A 179 10.16 24.72 -13.80
N PRO A 180 11.26 25.41 -14.09
CA PRO A 180 12.49 24.74 -14.49
C PRO A 180 13.01 23.77 -13.42
N VAL A 181 12.90 24.14 -12.15
CA VAL A 181 13.34 23.30 -11.02
C VAL A 181 12.45 22.07 -10.86
N MET A 182 11.13 22.24 -10.95
CA MET A 182 10.17 21.14 -10.87
C MET A 182 10.31 20.19 -12.07
N ALA A 183 10.54 20.72 -13.27
CA ALA A 183 10.76 19.92 -14.48
C ALA A 183 12.06 19.09 -14.37
N ALA A 184 13.14 19.72 -13.90
CA ALA A 184 14.39 19.01 -13.68
C ALA A 184 14.31 17.95 -12.58
N LEU A 185 13.51 18.19 -11.52
CA LEU A 185 13.24 17.19 -10.48
C LEU A 185 12.45 15.99 -11.05
N ALA A 186 11.38 16.24 -11.81
CA ALA A 186 10.56 15.20 -12.44
C ALA A 186 11.40 14.36 -13.43
N ASP A 187 12.24 14.99 -14.24
CA ASP A 187 13.12 14.32 -15.19
C ASP A 187 14.13 13.41 -14.48
N ARG A 188 14.81 13.90 -13.44
CA ARG A 188 15.73 13.10 -12.62
C ARG A 188 15.05 11.87 -12.04
N ARG A 189 13.80 12.00 -11.53
CA ARG A 189 13.05 10.87 -10.93
C ARG A 189 12.59 9.87 -11.97
N THR A 190 12.22 10.32 -13.16
CA THR A 190 11.93 9.45 -14.32
C THR A 190 13.17 8.65 -14.71
N THR A 191 14.29 9.30 -14.95
CA THR A 191 15.56 8.65 -15.34
C THR A 191 16.06 7.64 -14.31
N VAL A 192 15.98 7.96 -13.01
CA VAL A 192 16.34 7.03 -11.93
C VAL A 192 15.39 5.83 -11.90
N SER A 193 14.10 6.08 -12.12
CA SER A 193 13.08 5.02 -12.14
C SER A 193 13.28 4.06 -13.31
N ASP A 194 13.55 4.57 -14.51
CA ASP A 194 13.79 3.75 -15.69
C ASP A 194 14.96 2.79 -15.48
N ARG A 195 16.04 3.26 -14.89
CA ARG A 195 17.20 2.41 -14.56
C ARG A 195 16.91 1.36 -13.49
N LYS A 196 16.06 1.66 -12.49
CA LYS A 196 15.75 0.75 -11.38
C LYS A 196 14.66 -0.25 -11.70
N CYS A 197 13.72 0.10 -12.60
CA CYS A 197 12.55 -0.70 -12.91
C CYS A 197 12.71 -1.60 -14.14
N GLN A 198 13.84 -1.53 -14.83
CA GLN A 198 14.15 -2.36 -16.00
C GLN A 198 14.88 -3.69 -15.65
N ARG A 199 15.06 -4.01 -14.36
CA ARG A 199 15.77 -5.22 -13.91
C ARG A 199 14.82 -6.30 -13.41
#